data_802cd213fe80ddeb1d27ea0516afd0b1
#
_entry.id   802cd213fe80ddeb1d27ea0516afd0b1
#
_cell.length_a   1.000
_cell.length_b   1.000
_cell.length_c   1.000
_cell.angle_alpha   90.00
_cell.angle_beta   90.00
_cell.angle_gamma   90.00
#
_symmetry.space_group_name_H-M   'P 1'
#
loop_
_entity.id
_entity.type
_entity.pdbx_description
1 polymer ?
#
loop_
_entity_poly.entity_id
_entity_poly.type
_entity_poly.pdbx_seq_one_letter_code
_entity_poly.pdbx_strand_id
1 'polypeptide(L)'
;DNLNCASIALSSNSIHILAGEKRIVYILSDLEKFQMGLGLQSENPRIATVEPQNDNKAILITGNSVGNTSIYLRDLRNPDNFAKIEVISDYLSGKFIEKGDSSSTWINGGDLHIREIIESELKEIAKNRTGILYSFDKDTKAVEIDYSSSDYDNNKKAGTYEWDKDSLTLNFNNNISKHGFAVVNDHAIIIVLDFTEKYKSKYPNASVRGAKIQC
;
A
#
# COMPACT_ATOMS: atom_id res chain seq x y z
N ASP A 1 -19.12 -5.17 -45.02
CA ASP A 1 -19.30 -4.22 -43.92
C ASP A 1 -17.97 -4.09 -43.20
N ASN A 2 -17.25 -3.00 -43.46
CA ASN A 2 -16.07 -2.63 -42.71
C ASN A 2 -16.51 -2.31 -41.27
N LEU A 3 -16.47 -3.28 -40.40
CA LEU A 3 -16.53 -3.07 -38.97
C LEU A 3 -15.29 -2.24 -38.60
N ASN A 4 -15.48 -0.93 -38.55
CA ASN A 4 -14.46 0.00 -38.05
C ASN A 4 -14.29 -0.31 -36.57
N CYS A 5 -13.39 -1.26 -36.25
CA CYS A 5 -13.07 -1.61 -34.89
C CYS A 5 -12.39 -0.40 -34.25
N ALA A 6 -13.11 0.29 -33.36
CA ALA A 6 -12.52 1.35 -32.55
C ALA A 6 -11.38 0.75 -31.71
N SER A 7 -10.19 1.34 -31.75
CA SER A 7 -9.07 0.91 -30.92
C SER A 7 -9.33 1.27 -29.44
N ILE A 8 -8.88 0.40 -28.55
CA ILE A 8 -8.96 0.61 -27.10
C ILE A 8 -7.69 1.34 -26.67
N ALA A 9 -7.81 2.62 -26.35
CA ALA A 9 -6.72 3.46 -25.88
C ALA A 9 -6.77 3.60 -24.35
N LEU A 10 -5.63 3.44 -23.72
CA LEU A 10 -5.46 3.49 -22.26
C LEU A 10 -4.43 4.56 -21.86
N SER A 11 -4.55 5.09 -20.65
CA SER A 11 -3.57 6.04 -20.10
C SER A 11 -2.21 5.41 -19.83
N SER A 12 -2.15 4.08 -19.69
CA SER A 12 -0.90 3.32 -19.55
C SER A 12 -1.07 1.90 -20.09
N ASN A 13 -0.04 1.38 -20.74
CA ASN A 13 0.03 -0.02 -21.21
C ASN A 13 0.95 -0.89 -20.33
N SER A 14 1.61 -0.30 -19.35
CA SER A 14 2.51 -0.99 -18.44
C SER A 14 2.52 -0.26 -17.10
N ILE A 15 2.40 -1.01 -16.02
CA ILE A 15 2.47 -0.49 -14.67
C ILE A 15 3.41 -1.34 -13.82
N HIS A 16 4.14 -0.65 -12.94
CA HIS A 16 4.98 -1.26 -11.91
C HIS A 16 4.44 -0.80 -10.55
N ILE A 17 3.91 -1.73 -9.78
CA ILE A 17 3.28 -1.50 -8.48
C ILE A 17 3.92 -2.37 -7.41
N LEU A 18 3.81 -1.95 -6.16
CA LEU A 18 4.08 -2.84 -5.03
C LEU A 18 2.87 -3.76 -4.81
N ALA A 19 3.10 -4.99 -4.42
CA ALA A 19 1.98 -5.86 -4.04
C ALA A 19 1.22 -5.25 -2.86
N GLY A 20 -0.11 -5.26 -2.92
CA GLY A 20 -1.01 -4.53 -2.03
C GLY A 20 -1.41 -3.14 -2.55
N GLU A 21 -0.71 -2.59 -3.53
CA GLU A 21 -1.04 -1.31 -4.14
C GLU A 21 -2.24 -1.42 -5.07
N LYS A 22 -3.02 -0.34 -5.13
CA LYS A 22 -4.11 -0.14 -6.09
C LYS A 22 -3.74 1.01 -7.02
N ARG A 23 -3.91 0.79 -8.33
CA ARG A 23 -3.63 1.79 -9.36
C ARG A 23 -4.80 1.95 -10.32
N ILE A 24 -5.15 3.19 -10.62
CA ILE A 24 -6.18 3.52 -11.62
C ILE A 24 -5.50 3.68 -12.98
N VAL A 25 -6.08 3.04 -14.01
CA VAL A 25 -5.75 3.26 -15.41
C VAL A 25 -7.02 3.76 -16.10
N TYR A 26 -6.91 4.87 -16.83
CA TYR A 26 -8.04 5.48 -17.51
C TYR A 26 -8.21 4.90 -18.92
N ILE A 27 -9.47 4.69 -19.30
CA ILE A 27 -9.86 4.34 -20.67
C ILE A 27 -10.06 5.65 -21.43
N LEU A 28 -9.21 5.90 -22.41
CA LEU A 28 -9.21 7.14 -23.20
C LEU A 28 -10.12 7.08 -24.42
N SER A 29 -10.51 5.87 -24.83
CA SER A 29 -11.43 5.65 -25.93
C SER A 29 -12.84 6.08 -25.58
N ASP A 30 -13.62 6.50 -26.59
CA ASP A 30 -15.04 6.74 -26.48
C ASP A 30 -15.78 5.40 -26.27
N LEU A 31 -16.35 5.21 -25.08
CA LEU A 31 -17.02 3.97 -24.68
C LEU A 31 -18.30 3.69 -25.50
N GLU A 32 -18.93 4.71 -26.09
CA GLU A 32 -20.10 4.56 -26.96
C GLU A 32 -19.80 3.75 -28.23
N LYS A 33 -18.53 3.69 -28.63
CA LYS A 33 -18.07 2.86 -29.75
C LYS A 33 -18.05 1.37 -29.46
N PHE A 34 -18.12 0.97 -28.21
CA PHE A 34 -18.15 -0.43 -27.76
C PHE A 34 -19.55 -0.82 -27.31
N GLN A 35 -20.42 -1.12 -28.26
CA GLN A 35 -21.88 -1.31 -28.06
C GLN A 35 -22.23 -2.36 -26.99
N MET A 36 -21.45 -3.43 -26.86
CA MET A 36 -21.62 -4.48 -25.84
C MET A 36 -20.74 -4.27 -24.60
N GLY A 37 -19.98 -3.18 -24.57
CA GLY A 37 -19.04 -2.88 -23.50
C GLY A 37 -17.68 -3.55 -23.64
N LEU A 38 -16.83 -3.33 -22.63
CA LEU A 38 -15.50 -3.92 -22.53
C LEU A 38 -15.48 -5.01 -21.45
N GLY A 39 -14.95 -6.17 -21.79
CA GLY A 39 -14.64 -7.22 -20.82
C GLY A 39 -13.27 -7.02 -20.20
N LEU A 40 -13.18 -7.21 -18.89
CA LEU A 40 -11.94 -7.10 -18.12
C LEU A 40 -11.48 -8.47 -17.67
N GLN A 41 -10.21 -8.77 -17.85
CA GLN A 41 -9.64 -10.06 -17.46
C GLN A 41 -8.19 -9.92 -17.01
N SER A 42 -7.87 -10.51 -15.86
CA SER A 42 -6.49 -10.76 -15.46
C SER A 42 -6.06 -12.15 -15.92
N GLU A 43 -4.89 -12.25 -16.52
CA GLU A 43 -4.27 -13.52 -16.87
C GLU A 43 -3.93 -14.37 -15.64
N ASN A 44 -3.52 -13.70 -14.54
CA ASN A 44 -3.29 -14.35 -13.26
C ASN A 44 -3.83 -13.51 -12.09
N PRO A 45 -5.07 -13.73 -11.66
CA PRO A 45 -5.69 -12.98 -10.57
C PRO A 45 -5.00 -13.14 -9.20
N ARG A 46 -4.15 -14.16 -9.03
CA ARG A 46 -3.34 -14.29 -7.81
C ARG A 46 -2.25 -13.23 -7.72
N ILE A 47 -1.77 -12.72 -8.87
CA ILE A 47 -0.76 -11.67 -8.93
C ILE A 47 -1.43 -10.29 -8.93
N ALA A 48 -2.42 -10.09 -9.80
CA ALA A 48 -3.16 -8.83 -9.86
C ALA A 48 -4.61 -9.06 -10.31
N THR A 49 -5.51 -8.28 -9.78
CA THR A 49 -6.92 -8.24 -10.17
C THR A 49 -7.25 -6.92 -10.85
N VAL A 50 -8.34 -6.90 -11.58
CA VAL A 50 -8.87 -5.73 -12.26
C VAL A 50 -10.37 -5.62 -12.04
N GLU A 51 -10.84 -4.41 -11.80
CA GLU A 51 -12.26 -4.09 -11.68
C GLU A 51 -12.59 -2.73 -12.31
N PRO A 52 -13.84 -2.51 -12.76
CA PRO A 52 -14.23 -1.24 -13.33
C PRO A 52 -14.32 -0.13 -12.27
N GLN A 53 -14.05 1.10 -12.69
CA GLN A 53 -14.13 2.33 -11.89
C GLN A 53 -14.77 3.46 -12.70
N ASN A 54 -15.30 4.48 -12.03
CA ASN A 54 -15.79 5.73 -12.63
C ASN A 54 -16.75 5.48 -13.82
N ASP A 55 -17.84 4.76 -13.59
CA ASP A 55 -18.82 4.42 -14.63
C ASP A 55 -18.19 3.76 -15.86
N ASN A 56 -17.25 2.85 -15.64
CA ASN A 56 -16.49 2.13 -16.66
C ASN A 56 -15.53 3.00 -17.51
N LYS A 57 -15.24 4.24 -17.08
CA LYS A 57 -14.26 5.12 -17.74
C LYS A 57 -12.82 4.88 -17.27
N ALA A 58 -12.67 4.11 -16.24
CA ALA A 58 -11.38 3.70 -15.67
C ALA A 58 -11.45 2.27 -15.15
N ILE A 59 -10.28 1.70 -14.90
CA ILE A 59 -10.13 0.42 -14.24
C ILE A 59 -9.24 0.58 -13.02
N LEU A 60 -9.51 -0.21 -11.98
CA LEU A 60 -8.68 -0.33 -10.80
C LEU A 60 -7.93 -1.66 -10.87
N ILE A 61 -6.61 -1.58 -10.86
CA ILE A 61 -5.72 -2.75 -10.80
C ILE A 61 -5.18 -2.85 -9.38
N THR A 62 -5.35 -4.01 -8.77
CA THR A 62 -4.86 -4.31 -7.42
C THR A 62 -3.78 -5.38 -7.50
N GLY A 63 -2.59 -5.07 -7.00
CA GLY A 63 -1.52 -6.06 -6.79
C GLY A 63 -1.84 -6.94 -5.60
N ASN A 64 -1.84 -8.27 -5.78
CA ASN A 64 -2.18 -9.23 -4.73
C ASN A 64 -0.94 -9.98 -4.22
N SER A 65 -0.03 -10.31 -5.11
CA SER A 65 1.22 -10.98 -4.76
C SER A 65 2.33 -10.57 -5.73
N VAL A 66 3.57 -10.90 -5.39
CA VAL A 66 4.74 -10.61 -6.24
C VAL A 66 4.70 -11.46 -7.49
N GLY A 67 4.92 -10.84 -8.64
CA GLY A 67 5.00 -11.49 -9.93
C GLY A 67 4.63 -10.57 -11.09
N ASN A 68 4.60 -11.13 -12.27
CA ASN A 68 4.22 -10.45 -13.50
C ASN A 68 2.94 -11.07 -14.05
N THR A 69 2.06 -10.25 -14.56
CA THR A 69 0.84 -10.69 -15.23
C THR A 69 0.39 -9.65 -16.25
N SER A 70 -0.61 -10.00 -17.02
CA SER A 70 -1.23 -9.10 -17.99
C SER A 70 -2.71 -8.93 -17.67
N ILE A 71 -3.18 -7.71 -17.86
CA ILE A 71 -4.60 -7.35 -17.82
C ILE A 71 -5.07 -7.09 -19.24
N TYR A 72 -6.21 -7.65 -19.61
CA TYR A 72 -6.83 -7.49 -20.91
C TYR A 72 -8.14 -6.74 -20.79
N LEU A 73 -8.32 -5.78 -21.68
CA LEU A 73 -9.60 -5.14 -21.97
C LEU A 73 -10.01 -5.59 -23.37
N ARG A 74 -11.14 -6.29 -23.49
CA ARG A 74 -11.62 -6.81 -24.77
C ARG A 74 -12.95 -6.18 -25.13
N ASP A 75 -13.09 -5.81 -26.39
CA ASP A 75 -14.40 -5.49 -26.94
C ASP A 75 -15.28 -6.74 -26.92
N LEU A 76 -16.37 -6.71 -26.18
CA LEU A 76 -17.25 -7.89 -26.04
C LEU A 76 -17.94 -8.30 -27.34
N ARG A 77 -18.07 -7.36 -28.28
CA ARG A 77 -18.59 -7.63 -29.64
C ARG A 77 -17.55 -8.28 -30.55
N ASN A 78 -16.29 -7.92 -30.36
CA ASN A 78 -15.17 -8.43 -31.15
C ASN A 78 -13.96 -8.68 -30.22
N PRO A 79 -13.85 -9.88 -29.62
CA PRO A 79 -12.80 -10.21 -28.66
C PRO A 79 -11.37 -10.14 -29.20
N ASP A 80 -11.19 -10.15 -30.53
CA ASP A 80 -9.90 -9.95 -31.17
C ASP A 80 -9.43 -8.49 -31.10
N ASN A 81 -10.35 -7.57 -30.85
CA ASN A 81 -10.05 -6.18 -30.52
C ASN A 81 -9.83 -6.05 -29.01
N PHE A 82 -8.59 -5.95 -28.59
CA PHE A 82 -8.22 -5.85 -27.19
C PHE A 82 -7.07 -4.88 -26.94
N ALA A 83 -6.99 -4.40 -25.73
CA ALA A 83 -5.81 -3.74 -25.17
C ALA A 83 -5.22 -4.60 -24.05
N LYS A 84 -3.92 -4.52 -23.89
CA LYS A 84 -3.15 -5.25 -22.89
C LYS A 84 -2.38 -4.28 -22.00
N ILE A 85 -2.39 -4.54 -20.69
CA ILE A 85 -1.57 -3.84 -19.72
C ILE A 85 -0.63 -4.87 -19.09
N GLU A 86 0.66 -4.64 -19.22
CA GLU A 86 1.67 -5.40 -18.50
C GLU A 86 1.74 -4.91 -17.06
N VAL A 87 1.63 -5.82 -16.10
CA VAL A 87 1.66 -5.52 -14.67
C VAL A 87 2.84 -6.22 -14.03
N ILE A 88 3.71 -5.44 -13.40
CA ILE A 88 4.72 -5.92 -12.48
C ILE A 88 4.25 -5.58 -11.07
N SER A 89 3.97 -6.62 -10.27
CA SER A 89 3.65 -6.50 -8.85
C SER A 89 4.89 -6.92 -8.06
N ASP A 90 5.46 -6.00 -7.30
CA ASP A 90 6.79 -6.16 -6.74
C ASP A 90 6.78 -6.26 -5.22
N TYR A 91 7.87 -6.82 -4.69
CA TYR A 91 8.12 -6.90 -3.26
C TYR A 91 8.42 -5.51 -2.69
N LEU A 92 8.04 -5.27 -1.43
CA LEU A 92 8.31 -4.00 -0.76
C LEU A 92 9.79 -3.61 -0.89
N SER A 93 10.04 -2.45 -1.48
CA SER A 93 11.36 -1.84 -1.58
C SER A 93 11.23 -0.32 -1.68
N GLY A 94 12.32 0.38 -1.46
CA GLY A 94 12.38 1.82 -1.58
C GLY A 94 12.59 2.53 -0.24
N LYS A 95 12.51 3.85 -0.28
CA LYS A 95 12.74 4.72 0.87
C LYS A 95 11.46 5.45 1.24
N PHE A 96 11.15 5.46 2.52
CA PHE A 96 9.94 6.09 3.06
C PHE A 96 10.28 6.92 4.29
N ILE A 97 9.73 8.13 4.36
CA ILE A 97 9.94 9.05 5.48
C ILE A 97 8.68 9.12 6.32
N GLU A 98 8.81 8.94 7.63
CA GLU A 98 7.69 9.02 8.56
C GLU A 98 7.16 10.45 8.67
N LYS A 99 5.85 10.60 8.54
CA LYS A 99 5.13 11.89 8.63
C LYS A 99 4.17 11.86 9.81
N GLY A 100 4.50 12.59 10.85
CA GLY A 100 3.70 12.62 12.07
C GLY A 100 2.32 13.25 11.92
N ASP A 101 2.15 14.21 11.00
CA ASP A 101 0.88 14.87 10.69
C ASP A 101 -0.12 13.94 10.00
N SER A 102 0.37 12.88 9.38
CA SER A 102 -0.45 11.83 8.75
C SER A 102 -0.75 10.66 9.68
N SER A 103 -0.29 10.70 10.92
CA SER A 103 -0.50 9.64 11.91
C SER A 103 -1.94 9.60 12.41
N SER A 104 -2.43 8.39 12.68
CA SER A 104 -3.73 8.14 13.31
C SER A 104 -3.52 7.26 14.54
N THR A 105 -4.33 7.47 15.57
CA THR A 105 -4.29 6.66 16.79
C THR A 105 -5.60 5.91 16.95
N TRP A 106 -5.53 4.67 17.46
CA TRP A 106 -6.69 3.86 17.81
C TRP A 106 -6.52 3.39 19.25
N ILE A 107 -7.44 3.84 20.12
CA ILE A 107 -7.48 3.44 21.52
C ILE A 107 -8.86 2.84 21.77
N ASN A 108 -8.89 1.56 22.10
CA ASN A 108 -10.13 0.84 22.39
C ASN A 108 -10.29 0.59 23.89
N GLY A 109 -11.48 0.88 24.40
CA GLY A 109 -11.87 0.62 25.78
C GLY A 109 -11.46 1.74 26.76
N GLY A 110 -11.88 1.61 28.00
CA GLY A 110 -11.46 2.35 29.17
C GLY A 110 -12.06 3.74 29.37
N ASP A 111 -11.50 4.44 30.33
CA ASP A 111 -11.92 5.76 30.77
C ASP A 111 -11.60 6.85 29.74
N LEU A 112 -12.53 7.73 29.46
CA LEU A 112 -12.36 8.81 28.46
C LEU A 112 -11.18 9.72 28.79
N HIS A 113 -11.03 10.09 30.07
CA HIS A 113 -9.94 10.97 30.49
C HIS A 113 -8.56 10.35 30.27
N ILE A 114 -8.40 9.07 30.59
CA ILE A 114 -7.16 8.33 30.35
C ILE A 114 -6.90 8.22 28.85
N ARG A 115 -7.94 7.97 28.04
CA ARG A 115 -7.83 7.93 26.57
C ARG A 115 -7.33 9.24 25.99
N GLU A 116 -7.85 10.38 26.48
CA GLU A 116 -7.42 11.72 26.04
C GLU A 116 -5.93 11.97 26.39
N ILE A 117 -5.48 11.55 27.58
CA ILE A 117 -4.07 11.65 27.95
C ILE A 117 -3.20 10.82 27.03
N ILE A 118 -3.58 9.57 26.78
CA ILE A 118 -2.83 8.65 25.88
C ILE A 118 -2.80 9.21 24.46
N GLU A 119 -3.91 9.70 23.94
CA GLU A 119 -3.99 10.29 22.62
C GLU A 119 -3.05 11.49 22.47
N SER A 120 -3.01 12.36 23.48
CA SER A 120 -2.11 13.52 23.52
C SER A 120 -0.63 13.09 23.52
N GLU A 121 -0.28 12.08 24.32
CA GLU A 121 1.09 11.53 24.33
C GLU A 121 1.48 10.88 22.99
N LEU A 122 0.56 10.14 22.36
CA LEU A 122 0.80 9.53 21.06
C LEU A 122 0.97 10.55 19.94
N LYS A 123 0.25 11.65 19.99
CA LYS A 123 0.43 12.79 19.06
C LYS A 123 1.82 13.41 19.19
N GLU A 124 2.30 13.57 20.41
CA GLU A 124 3.66 14.08 20.65
C GLU A 124 4.73 13.09 20.20
N ILE A 125 4.55 11.78 20.43
CA ILE A 125 5.42 10.73 19.90
C ILE A 125 5.45 10.80 18.36
N ALA A 126 4.30 10.89 17.71
CA ALA A 126 4.22 10.97 16.25
C ALA A 126 4.95 12.21 15.70
N LYS A 127 4.83 13.34 16.36
CA LYS A 127 5.55 14.57 16.03
C LYS A 127 7.07 14.38 16.12
N ASN A 128 7.55 13.78 17.20
CA ASN A 128 8.98 13.54 17.42
C ASN A 128 9.56 12.51 16.43
N ARG A 129 8.75 11.57 15.97
CA ARG A 129 9.14 10.56 14.99
C ARG A 129 9.16 11.07 13.55
N THR A 130 8.62 12.24 13.28
CA THR A 130 8.65 12.85 11.94
C THR A 130 10.07 12.96 11.41
N GLY A 131 10.31 12.45 10.20
CA GLY A 131 11.63 12.46 9.57
C GLY A 131 12.40 11.14 9.68
N ILE A 132 11.91 10.13 10.42
CA ILE A 132 12.51 8.79 10.43
C ILE A 132 12.48 8.23 9.02
N LEU A 133 13.63 7.77 8.51
CA LEU A 133 13.79 7.22 7.18
C LEU A 133 13.87 5.71 7.24
N TYR A 134 12.98 5.03 6.50
CA TYR A 134 12.96 3.59 6.31
C TYR A 134 13.49 3.28 4.91
N SER A 135 14.50 2.41 4.83
CA SER A 135 15.07 1.96 3.56
C SER A 135 14.97 0.45 3.46
N PHE A 136 14.27 -0.02 2.43
CA PHE A 136 14.04 -1.44 2.17
C PHE A 136 14.73 -1.85 0.87
N ASP A 137 15.52 -2.91 0.91
CA ASP A 137 16.16 -3.53 -0.26
C ASP A 137 15.56 -4.91 -0.49
N LYS A 138 14.77 -5.05 -1.57
CA LYS A 138 14.09 -6.31 -1.90
C LYS A 138 15.03 -7.45 -2.27
N ASP A 139 16.21 -7.16 -2.81
CA ASP A 139 17.13 -8.17 -3.29
C ASP A 139 17.88 -8.86 -2.14
N THR A 140 18.29 -8.08 -1.15
CA THR A 140 18.99 -8.56 0.05
C THR A 140 18.09 -8.83 1.24
N LYS A 141 16.84 -8.32 1.19
CA LYS A 141 15.90 -8.26 2.32
C LYS A 141 16.44 -7.44 3.49
N ALA A 142 17.37 -6.53 3.21
CA ALA A 142 17.90 -5.62 4.21
C ALA A 142 16.94 -4.45 4.46
N VAL A 143 16.85 -4.05 5.72
CA VAL A 143 16.16 -2.84 6.15
C VAL A 143 17.11 -1.98 6.98
N GLU A 144 17.06 -0.68 6.75
CA GLU A 144 17.69 0.32 7.61
C GLU A 144 16.63 1.30 8.08
N ILE A 145 16.64 1.62 9.37
CA ILE A 145 15.84 2.68 9.96
C ILE A 145 16.79 3.75 10.48
N ASP A 146 16.73 4.93 9.90
CA ASP A 146 17.55 6.08 10.25
C ASP A 146 16.72 7.11 11.02
N TYR A 147 17.02 7.27 12.29
CA TYR A 147 16.33 8.19 13.20
C TYR A 147 16.95 9.59 13.23
N SER A 148 18.10 9.79 12.57
CA SER A 148 18.95 10.99 12.75
C SER A 148 18.30 12.31 12.34
N SER A 149 17.30 12.27 11.46
CA SER A 149 16.54 13.44 11.03
C SER A 149 15.26 13.67 11.85
N SER A 150 15.03 12.88 12.90
CA SER A 150 13.90 13.00 13.81
C SER A 150 14.33 13.53 15.18
N ASP A 151 13.36 13.94 15.99
CA ASP A 151 13.57 14.28 17.40
C ASP A 151 13.37 13.07 18.33
N TYR A 152 13.13 11.88 17.77
CA TYR A 152 12.85 10.66 18.52
C TYR A 152 14.11 9.94 18.99
N ASP A 153 15.11 9.85 18.12
CA ASP A 153 16.41 9.21 18.36
C ASP A 153 17.42 9.79 17.35
N ASN A 154 18.70 9.47 17.50
CA ASN A 154 19.75 9.85 16.56
C ASN A 154 20.51 8.66 15.99
N ASN A 155 20.03 7.45 16.24
CA ASN A 155 20.66 6.21 15.84
C ASN A 155 20.19 5.74 14.45
N LYS A 156 20.95 4.77 13.92
CA LYS A 156 20.55 3.93 12.79
C LYS A 156 20.44 2.49 13.26
N LYS A 157 19.44 1.78 12.76
CA LYS A 157 19.28 0.34 12.95
C LYS A 157 19.32 -0.34 11.59
N ALA A 158 20.11 -1.40 11.48
CA ALA A 158 20.18 -2.22 10.29
C ALA A 158 19.79 -3.65 10.63
N GLY A 159 19.01 -4.27 9.78
CA GLY A 159 18.52 -5.63 9.97
C GLY A 159 17.95 -6.22 8.71
N THR A 160 17.05 -7.14 8.86
CA THR A 160 16.33 -7.78 7.76
C THR A 160 14.83 -7.65 7.93
N TYR A 161 14.10 -7.79 6.85
CA TYR A 161 12.64 -7.77 6.87
C TYR A 161 12.04 -8.89 6.03
N GLU A 162 10.86 -9.30 6.45
CA GLU A 162 9.93 -10.10 5.68
C GLU A 162 8.60 -9.37 5.59
N TRP A 163 7.92 -9.50 4.49
CA TRP A 163 6.72 -8.75 4.21
C TRP A 163 5.70 -9.56 3.41
N ASP A 164 4.47 -9.38 3.76
CA ASP A 164 3.33 -9.63 2.90
C ASP A 164 2.44 -8.38 2.88
N LYS A 165 1.37 -8.38 2.09
CA LYS A 165 0.53 -7.19 1.93
C LYS A 165 -0.12 -6.67 3.24
N ASP A 166 -0.19 -7.50 4.28
CA ASP A 166 -0.89 -7.19 5.53
C ASP A 166 0.04 -7.11 6.74
N SER A 167 1.29 -7.56 6.60
CA SER A 167 2.23 -7.59 7.72
C SER A 167 3.67 -7.34 7.32
N LEU A 168 4.38 -6.66 8.19
CA LEU A 168 5.82 -6.40 8.10
C LEU A 168 6.51 -6.98 9.32
N THR A 169 7.46 -7.88 9.11
CA THR A 169 8.30 -8.44 10.17
C THR A 169 9.71 -7.87 10.06
N LEU A 170 10.17 -7.24 11.13
CA LEU A 170 11.50 -6.66 11.24
C LEU A 170 12.35 -7.49 12.18
N ASN A 171 13.60 -7.76 11.80
CA ASN A 171 14.57 -8.49 12.61
C ASN A 171 15.85 -7.66 12.76
N PHE A 172 16.09 -7.14 13.98
CA PHE A 172 17.30 -6.43 14.36
C PHE A 172 18.03 -7.22 15.43
N ASN A 173 19.16 -7.85 15.08
CA ASN A 173 19.97 -8.65 16.02
C ASN A 173 19.14 -9.72 16.77
N ASN A 174 18.35 -10.50 16.05
CA ASN A 174 17.42 -11.52 16.58
C ASN A 174 16.28 -10.97 17.46
N ASN A 175 16.12 -9.66 17.54
CA ASN A 175 14.93 -9.03 18.09
C ASN A 175 13.89 -8.88 16.95
N ILE A 176 12.88 -9.75 16.98
CA ILE A 176 11.87 -9.84 15.93
C ILE A 176 10.61 -9.11 16.38
N SER A 177 10.12 -8.22 15.52
CA SER A 177 8.84 -7.55 15.71
C SER A 177 7.98 -7.68 14.47
N LYS A 178 6.67 -7.93 14.68
CA LYS A 178 5.68 -8.02 13.60
C LYS A 178 4.70 -6.86 13.72
N HIS A 179 4.49 -6.17 12.61
CA HIS A 179 3.63 -4.99 12.52
C HIS A 179 2.51 -5.23 11.51
N GLY A 180 1.33 -4.70 11.79
CA GLY A 180 0.31 -4.50 10.77
C GLY A 180 0.85 -3.57 9.69
N PHE A 181 0.49 -3.82 8.44
CA PHE A 181 1.07 -3.14 7.30
C PHE A 181 0.06 -2.96 6.18
N ALA A 182 0.16 -1.87 5.44
CA ALA A 182 -0.57 -1.69 4.19
C ALA A 182 0.25 -0.83 3.22
N VAL A 183 0.11 -1.10 1.93
CA VAL A 183 0.62 -0.25 0.87
C VAL A 183 -0.51 0.67 0.42
N VAL A 184 -0.27 1.98 0.41
CA VAL A 184 -1.20 2.98 -0.11
C VAL A 184 -0.92 3.21 -1.59
N ASN A 185 0.35 3.47 -1.94
CA ASN A 185 0.87 3.61 -3.29
C ASN A 185 2.39 3.39 -3.27
N ASP A 186 3.06 3.61 -4.40
CA ASP A 186 4.52 3.46 -4.52
C ASP A 186 5.35 4.45 -3.69
N HIS A 187 4.71 5.47 -3.11
CA HIS A 187 5.34 6.50 -2.27
C HIS A 187 4.83 6.49 -0.83
N ALA A 188 3.84 5.67 -0.50
CA ALA A 188 3.20 5.70 0.81
C ALA A 188 2.87 4.30 1.32
N ILE A 189 3.30 4.04 2.54
CA ILE A 189 3.01 2.82 3.29
C ILE A 189 2.44 3.17 4.66
N ILE A 190 1.75 2.22 5.26
CA ILE A 190 1.27 2.29 6.64
C ILE A 190 1.95 1.19 7.43
N ILE A 191 2.64 1.56 8.51
CA ILE A 191 3.13 0.63 9.53
C ILE A 191 2.35 0.89 10.80
N VAL A 192 1.75 -0.15 11.38
CA VAL A 192 1.02 -0.06 12.63
C VAL A 192 1.97 -0.34 13.78
N LEU A 193 2.16 0.65 14.65
CA LEU A 193 2.91 0.49 15.90
C LEU A 193 1.93 0.19 17.03
N ASP A 194 2.22 -0.85 17.82
CA ASP A 194 1.40 -1.25 18.96
C ASP A 194 2.01 -0.75 20.25
N PHE A 195 1.31 0.13 20.96
CA PHE A 195 1.72 0.70 22.25
C PHE A 195 0.94 0.11 23.43
N THR A 196 0.21 -0.98 23.23
CA THR A 196 -0.65 -1.58 24.27
C THR A 196 0.15 -1.88 25.54
N GLU A 197 1.33 -2.48 25.42
CA GLU A 197 2.19 -2.81 26.58
C GLU A 197 2.68 -1.57 27.32
N LYS A 198 2.97 -0.48 26.62
CA LYS A 198 3.38 0.80 27.24
C LYS A 198 2.30 1.36 28.18
N TYR A 199 1.03 1.18 27.83
CA TYR A 199 -0.10 1.74 28.56
C TYR A 199 -0.87 0.73 29.39
N LYS A 200 -0.37 -0.50 29.53
CA LYS A 200 -1.04 -1.60 30.22
C LYS A 200 -1.41 -1.30 31.68
N SER A 201 -0.58 -0.56 32.40
CA SER A 201 -0.85 -0.16 33.79
C SER A 201 -2.00 0.85 33.90
N LYS A 202 -2.15 1.73 32.92
CA LYS A 202 -3.26 2.72 32.82
C LYS A 202 -4.51 2.11 32.17
N TYR A 203 -4.35 1.04 31.39
CA TYR A 203 -5.35 0.48 30.51
C TYR A 203 -5.27 -1.06 30.41
N PRO A 204 -5.59 -1.78 31.49
CA PRO A 204 -5.34 -3.24 31.55
C PRO A 204 -6.09 -4.06 30.48
N ASN A 205 -7.29 -3.61 30.09
CA ASN A 205 -8.20 -4.35 29.21
C ASN A 205 -8.38 -3.69 27.82
N ALA A 206 -7.52 -2.74 27.44
CA ALA A 206 -7.62 -2.02 26.20
C ALA A 206 -6.41 -2.26 25.31
N SER A 207 -6.62 -2.12 23.98
CA SER A 207 -5.54 -2.07 23.01
C SER A 207 -5.24 -0.61 22.62
N VAL A 208 -3.98 -0.26 22.61
CA VAL A 208 -3.50 1.05 22.17
C VAL A 208 -2.65 0.86 20.93
N ARG A 209 -3.19 1.24 19.78
CA ARG A 209 -2.50 1.16 18.50
C ARG A 209 -2.36 2.56 17.94
N GLY A 210 -1.20 2.88 17.50
CA GLY A 210 -0.92 4.19 16.93
C GLY A 210 0.20 4.14 15.93
N ALA A 211 0.18 5.12 15.11
CA ALA A 211 1.03 5.57 14.06
C ALA A 211 0.78 4.93 12.70
N LYS A 212 0.08 5.69 11.90
CA LYS A 212 0.07 5.58 10.46
C LYS A 212 1.34 6.25 9.98
N ILE A 213 2.33 5.48 9.56
CA ILE A 213 3.49 6.01 8.87
C ILE A 213 3.09 6.16 7.41
N GLN A 214 2.88 7.39 7.01
CA GLN A 214 2.65 7.74 5.62
C GLN A 214 3.91 8.44 5.12
N CYS A 215 4.52 7.84 4.14
CA CYS A 215 5.72 8.38 3.54
C CYS A 215 5.43 8.93 2.15
#